data_9137e8e5ebc06af32a361e967c5c4d5a
#
_entry.id   9137e8e5ebc06af32a361e967c5c4d5a
#
_cell.length_a   1.000
_cell.length_b   1.000
_cell.length_c   1.000
_cell.angle_alpha   90.00
_cell.angle_beta   90.00
_cell.angle_gamma   90.00
#
_symmetry.space_group_name_H-M   'P 1'
#
loop_
_entity.id
_entity.type
_entity.pdbx_description
1 polymer ?
#
loop_
_entity_poly.entity_id
_entity_poly.type
_entity_poly.pdbx_seq_one_letter_code
_entity_poly.pdbx_strand_id
1 'polypeptide(L)'
;VVKVNLTGELKPGCNTKEIILEMLRRVTIKGGLGNVYEYVGPGVAKLEVPARATISNMGAELGATTSIFPADEQVHKFLKAQGREEAYVELLPDEDAQYDDCIEINLSELEPMISCPHQPDNVMTLKDVEKRKVQQVFIGSCTNASYADIAKAATVFKGHHVNENVSCTCAVASKQTYRELMRDGYVDILLQAGVRMLEIACGPCCAIGQTPATNGVAVRTSNRNFKGRAGNPTA
;
A
#
# COMPACT_ATOMS: atom_id res chain seq x y z
N VAL A 1 -5.83 -23.28 2.79
CA VAL A 1 -6.32 -21.90 2.78
C VAL A 1 -6.32 -21.35 4.19
N VAL A 2 -5.72 -20.17 4.41
CA VAL A 2 -5.69 -19.50 5.70
C VAL A 2 -6.71 -18.37 5.69
N LYS A 3 -7.62 -18.38 6.64
CA LYS A 3 -8.60 -17.32 6.86
C LYS A 3 -7.93 -16.11 7.50
N VAL A 4 -8.14 -14.92 6.95
CA VAL A 4 -7.77 -13.65 7.59
C VAL A 4 -9.05 -12.89 7.90
N ASN A 5 -9.46 -12.92 9.16
CA ASN A 5 -10.71 -12.29 9.60
C ASN A 5 -10.43 -10.85 10.05
N LEU A 6 -10.97 -9.90 9.30
CA LEU A 6 -10.84 -8.46 9.59
C LEU A 6 -12.07 -7.96 10.34
N THR A 7 -11.84 -7.40 11.53
CA THR A 7 -12.90 -6.81 12.37
C THR A 7 -12.62 -5.34 12.65
N GLY A 8 -13.61 -4.61 13.15
CA GLY A 8 -13.45 -3.20 13.47
C GLY A 8 -13.27 -2.27 12.27
N GLU A 9 -12.66 -1.10 12.49
CA GLU A 9 -12.44 -0.06 11.49
C GLU A 9 -11.05 0.57 11.65
N LEU A 10 -10.43 0.95 10.52
CA LEU A 10 -9.15 1.66 10.54
C LEU A 10 -9.28 3.01 11.22
N LYS A 11 -8.35 3.32 12.13
CA LYS A 11 -8.26 4.62 12.79
C LYS A 11 -7.77 5.72 11.84
N PRO A 12 -8.06 6.99 12.13
CA PRO A 12 -7.38 8.10 11.45
C PRO A 12 -5.85 7.95 11.52
N GLY A 13 -5.20 8.16 10.39
CA GLY A 13 -3.73 7.96 10.27
C GLY A 13 -3.31 6.57 9.82
N CYS A 14 -4.19 5.56 9.91
CA CYS A 14 -3.98 4.23 9.33
C CYS A 14 -4.68 4.12 7.97
N ASN A 15 -4.18 3.24 7.12
CA ASN A 15 -4.78 2.85 5.86
C ASN A 15 -4.66 1.34 5.65
N THR A 16 -5.06 0.84 4.50
CA THR A 16 -5.04 -0.61 4.20
C THR A 16 -3.65 -1.23 4.19
N LYS A 17 -2.61 -0.43 4.03
CA LYS A 17 -1.23 -0.94 4.09
C LYS A 17 -0.86 -1.44 5.47
N GLU A 18 -1.40 -0.85 6.54
CA GLU A 18 -1.20 -1.33 7.90
C GLU A 18 -1.70 -2.77 8.08
N ILE A 19 -2.75 -3.19 7.36
CA ILE A 19 -3.26 -4.57 7.40
C ILE A 19 -2.18 -5.55 6.91
N ILE A 20 -1.61 -5.29 5.75
CA ILE A 20 -0.60 -6.20 5.19
C ILE A 20 0.76 -6.06 5.89
N LEU A 21 1.09 -4.91 6.46
CA LEU A 21 2.27 -4.77 7.33
C LEU A 21 2.10 -5.57 8.61
N GLU A 22 0.90 -5.59 9.22
CA GLU A 22 0.61 -6.43 10.38
C GLU A 22 0.69 -7.93 10.01
N MET A 23 0.22 -8.32 8.85
CA MET A 23 0.43 -9.68 8.33
C MET A 23 1.92 -10.00 8.22
N LEU A 24 2.72 -9.13 7.61
CA LEU A 24 4.18 -9.31 7.50
C LEU A 24 4.85 -9.43 8.87
N ARG A 25 4.42 -8.63 9.84
CA ARG A 25 4.94 -8.68 11.21
C ARG A 25 4.66 -10.01 11.90
N ARG A 26 3.48 -10.62 11.64
CA ARG A 26 3.07 -11.92 12.26
C ARG A 26 3.61 -13.12 11.50
N VAL A 27 3.49 -13.10 10.19
CA VAL A 27 3.70 -14.27 9.31
C VAL A 27 5.12 -14.31 8.74
N THR A 28 5.80 -13.17 8.65
CA THR A 28 7.11 -12.97 8.03
C THR A 28 7.12 -13.18 6.51
N ILE A 29 8.29 -12.99 5.88
CA ILE A 29 8.48 -13.16 4.43
C ILE A 29 8.48 -14.63 3.95
N LYS A 30 8.44 -15.60 4.85
CA LYS A 30 8.47 -17.03 4.53
C LYS A 30 7.24 -17.79 4.98
N GLY A 31 6.46 -17.24 5.90
CA GLY A 31 5.32 -17.95 6.48
C GLY A 31 4.12 -18.07 5.54
N GLY A 32 4.11 -17.34 4.43
CA GLY A 32 3.08 -17.45 3.39
C GLY A 32 3.34 -18.54 2.35
N LEU A 33 4.51 -19.21 2.38
CA LEU A 33 4.86 -20.21 1.37
C LEU A 33 3.85 -21.35 1.34
N GLY A 34 3.27 -21.60 0.16
CA GLY A 34 2.25 -22.63 -0.04
C GLY A 34 0.85 -22.24 0.44
N ASN A 35 0.68 -21.08 1.06
CA ASN A 35 -0.60 -20.62 1.57
C ASN A 35 -1.36 -19.74 0.56
N VAL A 36 -2.68 -19.87 0.63
CA VAL A 36 -3.65 -18.93 0.05
C VAL A 36 -4.31 -18.19 1.21
N TYR A 37 -4.25 -16.88 1.23
CA TYR A 37 -4.92 -16.06 2.25
C TYR A 37 -6.27 -15.57 1.75
N GLU A 38 -7.34 -15.95 2.43
CA GLU A 38 -8.69 -15.46 2.16
C GLU A 38 -9.11 -14.45 3.22
N TYR A 39 -9.28 -13.19 2.78
CA TYR A 39 -9.65 -12.07 3.63
C TYR A 39 -11.17 -11.98 3.74
N VAL A 40 -11.66 -12.07 4.96
CA VAL A 40 -13.09 -12.11 5.27
C VAL A 40 -13.41 -11.22 6.48
N GLY A 41 -14.67 -11.19 6.87
CA GLY A 41 -15.15 -10.49 8.06
C GLY A 41 -15.68 -9.08 7.78
N PRO A 42 -16.31 -8.44 8.78
CA PRO A 42 -17.01 -7.17 8.61
C PRO A 42 -16.08 -6.01 8.21
N GLY A 43 -14.79 -6.09 8.56
CA GLY A 43 -13.80 -5.09 8.15
C GLY A 43 -13.54 -5.06 6.64
N VAL A 44 -13.69 -6.21 5.94
CA VAL A 44 -13.50 -6.29 4.49
C VAL A 44 -14.57 -5.52 3.74
N ALA A 45 -15.82 -5.55 4.19
CA ALA A 45 -16.93 -4.88 3.53
C ALA A 45 -16.77 -3.36 3.38
N LYS A 46 -15.86 -2.76 4.16
CA LYS A 46 -15.53 -1.32 4.10
C LYS A 46 -14.33 -1.01 3.21
N LEU A 47 -13.61 -2.03 2.74
CA LEU A 47 -12.44 -1.87 1.89
C LEU A 47 -12.84 -1.80 0.42
N GLU A 48 -12.60 -0.67 -0.21
CA GLU A 48 -12.75 -0.51 -1.66
C GLU A 48 -11.76 -1.41 -2.43
N VAL A 49 -12.08 -1.71 -3.69
CA VAL A 49 -11.25 -2.59 -4.53
C VAL A 49 -9.78 -2.15 -4.61
N PRO A 50 -9.43 -0.85 -4.81
CA PRO A 50 -8.03 -0.43 -4.80
C PRO A 50 -7.31 -0.69 -3.47
N ALA A 51 -8.04 -0.58 -2.36
CA ALA A 51 -7.53 -0.89 -1.02
C ALA A 51 -7.23 -2.39 -0.84
N ARG A 52 -8.13 -3.26 -1.33
CA ARG A 52 -7.89 -4.72 -1.37
C ARG A 52 -6.71 -5.07 -2.28
N ALA A 53 -6.56 -4.36 -3.40
CA ALA A 53 -5.44 -4.53 -4.32
C ALA A 53 -4.08 -4.22 -3.65
N THR A 54 -4.01 -3.25 -2.75
CA THR A 54 -2.80 -2.98 -1.95
C THR A 54 -2.41 -4.20 -1.11
N ILE A 55 -3.38 -4.83 -0.43
CA ILE A 55 -3.16 -6.01 0.39
C ILE A 55 -2.71 -7.19 -0.48
N SER A 56 -3.44 -7.47 -1.56
CA SER A 56 -3.11 -8.58 -2.48
C SER A 56 -1.76 -8.38 -3.15
N ASN A 57 -1.40 -7.15 -3.53
CA ASN A 57 -0.10 -6.84 -4.12
C ASN A 57 1.05 -7.19 -3.16
N MET A 58 0.91 -6.88 -1.89
CA MET A 58 1.92 -7.19 -0.87
C MET A 58 1.82 -8.62 -0.33
N GLY A 59 0.83 -9.40 -0.72
CA GLY A 59 0.79 -10.85 -0.46
C GLY A 59 2.02 -11.58 -1.02
N ALA A 60 2.59 -11.08 -2.11
CA ALA A 60 3.85 -11.58 -2.65
C ALA A 60 5.04 -11.43 -1.67
N GLU A 61 5.02 -10.41 -0.84
CA GLU A 61 6.07 -10.17 0.17
C GLU A 61 5.98 -11.14 1.36
N LEU A 62 4.80 -11.75 1.59
CA LEU A 62 4.62 -12.86 2.53
C LEU A 62 5.15 -14.19 1.97
N GLY A 63 5.43 -14.27 0.66
CA GLY A 63 5.66 -15.52 -0.04
C GLY A 63 4.37 -16.29 -0.32
N ALA A 64 3.21 -15.67 -0.20
CA ALA A 64 1.91 -16.32 -0.42
C ALA A 64 1.72 -16.76 -1.87
N THR A 65 1.02 -17.87 -2.07
CA THR A 65 0.59 -18.33 -3.40
C THR A 65 -0.37 -17.32 -4.01
N THR A 66 -1.37 -16.86 -3.24
CA THR A 66 -2.30 -15.78 -3.63
C THR A 66 -3.02 -15.20 -2.41
N SER A 67 -3.74 -14.10 -2.66
CA SER A 67 -4.67 -13.47 -1.71
C SER A 67 -6.03 -13.34 -2.37
N ILE A 68 -7.09 -13.67 -1.66
CA ILE A 68 -8.47 -13.69 -2.16
C ILE A 68 -9.32 -12.74 -1.32
N PHE A 69 -10.19 -12.01 -1.98
CA PHE A 69 -11.24 -11.18 -1.38
C PHE A 69 -12.59 -11.55 -1.97
N PRO A 70 -13.69 -11.40 -1.23
CA PRO A 70 -15.02 -11.64 -1.76
C PRO A 70 -15.36 -10.64 -2.87
N ALA A 71 -16.14 -11.09 -3.85
CA ALA A 71 -16.76 -10.23 -4.83
C ALA A 71 -18.11 -9.74 -4.28
N ASP A 72 -18.06 -8.74 -3.42
CA ASP A 72 -19.19 -8.14 -2.73
C ASP A 72 -19.64 -6.81 -3.37
N GLU A 73 -20.49 -6.06 -2.67
CA GLU A 73 -21.01 -4.77 -3.12
C GLU A 73 -19.91 -3.75 -3.47
N GLN A 74 -18.70 -3.83 -2.86
CA GLN A 74 -17.59 -2.94 -3.23
C GLN A 74 -17.03 -3.27 -4.62
N VAL A 75 -17.02 -4.57 -4.98
CA VAL A 75 -16.64 -5.02 -6.33
C VAL A 75 -17.69 -4.60 -7.35
N HIS A 76 -18.99 -4.74 -7.02
CA HIS A 76 -20.09 -4.26 -7.86
C HIS A 76 -19.95 -2.76 -8.17
N LYS A 77 -19.79 -1.93 -7.13
CA LYS A 77 -19.59 -0.48 -7.29
C LYS A 77 -18.37 -0.14 -8.15
N PHE A 78 -17.27 -0.86 -7.94
CA PHE A 78 -16.06 -0.65 -8.71
C PHE A 78 -16.26 -1.00 -10.19
N LEU A 79 -16.84 -2.15 -10.50
CA LEU A 79 -17.10 -2.57 -11.88
C LEU A 79 -18.09 -1.63 -12.57
N LYS A 80 -19.14 -1.18 -11.87
CA LYS A 80 -20.08 -0.18 -12.37
C LYS A 80 -19.37 1.13 -12.73
N ALA A 81 -18.50 1.63 -11.85
CA ALA A 81 -17.72 2.84 -12.11
C ALA A 81 -16.75 2.69 -13.30
N GLN A 82 -16.33 1.46 -13.61
CA GLN A 82 -15.50 1.13 -14.78
C GLN A 82 -16.32 0.86 -16.05
N GLY A 83 -17.66 1.00 -16.03
CA GLY A 83 -18.53 0.66 -17.17
C GLY A 83 -18.57 -0.84 -17.50
N ARG A 84 -18.39 -1.69 -16.48
CA ARG A 84 -18.34 -3.16 -16.59
C ARG A 84 -19.28 -3.83 -15.59
N GLU A 85 -20.38 -3.20 -15.28
CA GLU A 85 -21.36 -3.70 -14.29
C GLU A 85 -21.86 -5.12 -14.63
N GLU A 86 -21.99 -5.42 -15.90
CA GLU A 86 -22.43 -6.72 -16.41
C GLU A 86 -21.44 -7.87 -16.11
N ALA A 87 -20.21 -7.55 -15.79
CA ALA A 87 -19.19 -8.53 -15.40
C ALA A 87 -19.24 -8.89 -13.91
N TYR A 88 -20.11 -8.24 -13.13
CA TYR A 88 -20.23 -8.54 -11.71
C TYR A 88 -20.96 -9.87 -11.50
N VAL A 89 -20.31 -10.71 -10.71
CA VAL A 89 -20.90 -11.92 -10.14
C VAL A 89 -20.54 -11.92 -8.67
N GLU A 90 -21.55 -12.03 -7.81
CA GLU A 90 -21.30 -12.14 -6.37
C GLU A 90 -20.58 -13.47 -6.07
N LEU A 91 -19.50 -13.38 -5.30
CA LEU A 91 -18.74 -14.55 -4.87
C LEU A 91 -18.31 -14.32 -3.42
N LEU A 92 -18.93 -15.04 -2.52
CA LEU A 92 -18.68 -15.00 -1.09
C LEU A 92 -18.16 -16.36 -0.62
N PRO A 93 -17.43 -16.44 0.51
CA PRO A 93 -17.13 -17.72 1.13
C PRO A 93 -18.42 -18.46 1.50
N ASP A 94 -18.41 -19.79 1.37
CA ASP A 94 -19.50 -20.61 1.84
C ASP A 94 -19.64 -20.52 3.37
N GLU A 95 -20.86 -20.64 3.89
CA GLU A 95 -21.12 -20.53 5.34
C GLU A 95 -20.36 -21.62 6.14
N ASP A 96 -20.16 -22.80 5.54
CA ASP A 96 -19.46 -23.95 6.10
C ASP A 96 -18.01 -24.10 5.62
N ALA A 97 -17.44 -23.05 5.01
CA ALA A 97 -16.07 -23.06 4.53
C ALA A 97 -15.07 -23.48 5.61
N GLN A 98 -14.23 -24.47 5.30
CA GLN A 98 -13.21 -24.95 6.20
C GLN A 98 -11.84 -24.36 5.85
N TYR A 99 -11.09 -23.96 6.87
CA TYR A 99 -9.79 -23.34 6.74
C TYR A 99 -8.75 -24.12 7.54
N ASP A 100 -7.53 -24.16 7.04
CA ASP A 100 -6.40 -24.82 7.72
C ASP A 100 -5.93 -24.02 8.95
N ASP A 101 -6.09 -22.69 8.92
CA ASP A 101 -5.72 -21.78 10.00
C ASP A 101 -6.53 -20.50 9.93
N CYS A 102 -6.49 -19.69 11.00
CA CYS A 102 -7.21 -18.42 11.10
C CYS A 102 -6.35 -17.33 11.76
N ILE A 103 -6.25 -16.18 11.09
CA ILE A 103 -5.58 -14.98 11.61
C ILE A 103 -6.64 -13.91 11.85
N GLU A 104 -6.78 -13.48 13.11
CA GLU A 104 -7.68 -12.39 13.48
C GLU A 104 -6.92 -11.06 13.50
N ILE A 105 -7.47 -10.04 12.82
CA ILE A 105 -6.94 -8.67 12.83
C ILE A 105 -8.07 -7.70 13.16
N ASN A 106 -7.97 -7.06 14.32
CA ASN A 106 -8.85 -5.96 14.68
C ASN A 106 -8.28 -4.65 14.12
N LEU A 107 -8.91 -4.11 13.09
CA LEU A 107 -8.49 -2.88 12.42
C LEU A 107 -8.45 -1.68 13.37
N SER A 108 -9.29 -1.69 14.42
CA SER A 108 -9.34 -0.63 15.42
C SER A 108 -8.16 -0.65 16.40
N GLU A 109 -7.33 -1.67 16.37
CA GLU A 109 -6.12 -1.77 17.19
C GLU A 109 -4.84 -1.42 16.42
N LEU A 110 -4.93 -1.37 15.09
CA LEU A 110 -3.78 -1.03 14.26
C LEU A 110 -3.30 0.40 14.53
N GLU A 111 -1.99 0.55 14.50
CA GLU A 111 -1.28 1.84 14.61
C GLU A 111 -0.51 2.07 13.30
N PRO A 112 -0.15 3.32 12.96
CA PRO A 112 0.72 3.57 11.82
C PRO A 112 2.04 2.81 11.93
N MET A 113 2.38 2.06 10.88
CA MET A 113 3.55 1.19 10.83
C MET A 113 4.46 1.49 9.65
N ILE A 114 5.69 1.07 9.76
CA ILE A 114 6.69 1.15 8.70
C ILE A 114 7.54 -0.12 8.69
N SER A 115 7.89 -0.57 7.49
CA SER A 115 8.89 -1.62 7.32
C SER A 115 10.29 -1.00 7.30
N CYS A 116 11.11 -1.37 8.27
CA CYS A 116 12.49 -0.90 8.40
C CYS A 116 13.47 -1.72 7.52
N PRO A 117 14.63 -1.16 7.15
CA PRO A 117 15.63 -1.90 6.37
C PRO A 117 16.11 -3.17 7.10
N HIS A 118 16.37 -4.27 6.38
CA HIS A 118 16.33 -4.43 4.92
C HIS A 118 15.42 -5.59 4.52
N GLN A 119 14.31 -5.77 5.23
CA GLN A 119 13.33 -6.84 4.99
C GLN A 119 11.91 -6.27 5.10
N PRO A 120 10.96 -6.68 4.23
CA PRO A 120 9.58 -6.22 4.32
C PRO A 120 8.88 -6.55 5.63
N ASP A 121 9.27 -7.62 6.31
CA ASP A 121 8.72 -8.07 7.59
C ASP A 121 9.39 -7.45 8.84
N ASN A 122 10.44 -6.62 8.64
CA ASN A 122 11.00 -5.82 9.73
C ASN A 122 10.08 -4.63 10.04
N VAL A 123 8.86 -4.93 10.45
CA VAL A 123 7.81 -3.95 10.69
C VAL A 123 7.84 -3.44 12.11
N MET A 124 7.81 -2.12 12.26
CA MET A 124 7.71 -1.42 13.54
C MET A 124 6.57 -0.42 13.53
N THR A 125 6.02 -0.10 14.70
CA THR A 125 5.10 1.03 14.81
C THR A 125 5.88 2.33 14.64
N LEU A 126 5.26 3.33 14.03
CA LEU A 126 5.94 4.58 13.70
C LEU A 126 6.47 5.32 14.95
N LYS A 127 5.84 5.11 16.11
CA LYS A 127 6.26 5.68 17.40
C LYS A 127 7.58 5.09 17.92
N ASP A 128 7.90 3.84 17.54
CA ASP A 128 9.06 3.10 18.03
C ASP A 128 10.26 3.22 17.09
N VAL A 129 10.06 3.80 15.90
CA VAL A 129 11.14 3.97 14.92
C VAL A 129 12.07 5.12 15.31
N GLU A 130 13.37 4.85 15.26
CA GLU A 130 14.38 5.88 15.45
C GLU A 130 14.22 7.02 14.43
N LYS A 131 14.18 8.25 14.91
CA LYS A 131 14.11 9.44 14.06
C LYS A 131 15.42 9.63 13.30
N ARG A 132 15.35 9.67 11.96
CA ARG A 132 16.50 9.88 11.07
C ARG A 132 16.25 11.04 10.13
N LYS A 133 17.31 11.69 9.68
CA LYS A 133 17.20 12.67 8.59
C LYS A 133 16.91 11.94 7.30
N VAL A 134 15.81 12.29 6.66
CA VAL A 134 15.37 11.74 5.37
C VAL A 134 15.92 12.60 4.25
N GLN A 135 16.52 12.01 3.23
CA GLN A 135 17.04 12.71 2.04
C GLN A 135 16.17 12.42 0.80
N GLN A 136 15.43 11.33 0.81
CA GLN A 136 14.60 10.95 -0.33
C GLN A 136 13.22 10.48 0.12
N VAL A 137 12.19 10.92 -0.60
CA VAL A 137 10.82 10.42 -0.46
C VAL A 137 10.32 9.95 -1.82
N PHE A 138 9.71 8.77 -1.86
CA PHE A 138 9.00 8.27 -3.03
C PHE A 138 7.58 7.87 -2.66
N ILE A 139 6.60 8.50 -3.33
CA ILE A 139 5.17 8.23 -3.16
C ILE A 139 4.66 7.53 -4.42
N GLY A 140 3.96 6.41 -4.27
CA GLY A 140 3.38 5.69 -5.39
C GLY A 140 3.82 4.24 -5.46
N SER A 141 4.15 3.75 -6.63
CA SER A 141 4.36 2.35 -7.03
C SER A 141 3.03 1.59 -7.25
N CYS A 142 3.12 0.33 -7.70
CA CYS A 142 1.94 -0.54 -7.87
C CYS A 142 1.14 -0.77 -6.56
N THR A 143 1.71 -0.45 -5.41
CA THR A 143 1.10 -0.69 -4.09
C THR A 143 0.26 0.48 -3.61
N ASN A 144 0.77 1.71 -3.70
CA ASN A 144 0.10 2.92 -3.18
C ASN A 144 0.15 4.07 -4.20
N ALA A 145 -0.51 3.89 -5.32
CA ALA A 145 -0.61 4.89 -6.38
C ALA A 145 -2.03 5.02 -6.96
N SER A 146 -3.04 4.50 -6.25
CA SER A 146 -4.43 4.70 -6.63
C SER A 146 -4.82 6.18 -6.53
N TYR A 147 -5.95 6.53 -7.11
CA TYR A 147 -6.50 7.89 -6.96
C TYR A 147 -6.60 8.30 -5.48
N ALA A 148 -7.18 7.43 -4.65
CA ALA A 148 -7.37 7.71 -3.22
C ALA A 148 -6.04 7.88 -2.48
N ASP A 149 -5.02 7.07 -2.79
CA ASP A 149 -3.69 7.18 -2.16
C ASP A 149 -3.04 8.53 -2.48
N ILE A 150 -3.03 8.92 -3.74
CA ILE A 150 -2.37 10.17 -4.17
C ILE A 150 -3.16 11.38 -3.74
N ALA A 151 -4.50 11.34 -3.78
CA ALA A 151 -5.34 12.42 -3.27
C ALA A 151 -5.12 12.64 -1.76
N LYS A 152 -5.03 11.55 -0.98
CA LYS A 152 -4.72 11.62 0.45
C LYS A 152 -3.32 12.21 0.68
N ALA A 153 -2.30 11.79 -0.07
CA ALA A 153 -0.98 12.37 0.00
C ALA A 153 -1.00 13.87 -0.33
N ALA A 154 -1.64 14.27 -1.43
CA ALA A 154 -1.78 15.68 -1.81
C ALA A 154 -2.45 16.52 -0.71
N THR A 155 -3.44 15.97 -0.02
CA THR A 155 -4.09 16.65 1.12
C THR A 155 -3.10 16.96 2.25
N VAL A 156 -2.14 16.05 2.51
CA VAL A 156 -1.07 16.26 3.51
C VAL A 156 -0.11 17.36 3.05
N PHE A 157 0.19 17.44 1.75
CA PHE A 157 1.09 18.47 1.19
C PHE A 157 0.45 19.84 1.04
N LYS A 158 -0.88 19.94 1.08
CA LYS A 158 -1.58 21.21 0.87
C LYS A 158 -1.14 22.29 1.84
N GLY A 159 -0.60 23.39 1.32
CA GLY A 159 -0.09 24.51 2.11
C GLY A 159 1.29 24.27 2.76
N HIS A 160 1.95 23.18 2.40
CA HIS A 160 3.30 22.87 2.87
C HIS A 160 4.28 22.76 1.69
N HIS A 161 5.58 22.86 2.00
CA HIS A 161 6.65 22.66 1.03
C HIS A 161 7.57 21.52 1.47
N VAL A 162 8.05 20.74 0.51
CA VAL A 162 9.12 19.75 0.72
C VAL A 162 10.38 20.50 1.19
N ASN A 163 11.04 19.98 2.21
CA ASN A 163 12.31 20.54 2.68
C ASN A 163 13.33 20.53 1.54
N GLU A 164 14.11 21.61 1.38
CA GLU A 164 15.09 21.79 0.30
C GLU A 164 16.17 20.69 0.25
N ASN A 165 16.44 20.02 1.36
CA ASN A 165 17.40 18.91 1.45
C ASN A 165 16.75 17.54 1.17
N VAL A 166 15.49 17.48 0.77
CA VAL A 166 14.75 16.24 0.51
C VAL A 166 14.33 16.18 -0.97
N SER A 167 14.73 15.13 -1.65
CA SER A 167 14.20 14.85 -2.99
C SER A 167 12.89 14.06 -2.88
N CYS A 168 11.76 14.70 -3.12
CA CYS A 168 10.44 14.09 -3.08
C CYS A 168 9.89 13.85 -4.47
N THR A 169 9.45 12.62 -4.74
CA THR A 169 8.89 12.22 -6.04
C THR A 169 7.59 11.45 -5.88
N CYS A 170 6.73 11.53 -6.88
CA CYS A 170 5.46 10.82 -6.95
C CYS A 170 5.26 10.16 -8.32
N ALA A 171 4.85 8.89 -8.32
CA ALA A 171 4.43 8.15 -9.52
C ALA A 171 3.03 7.58 -9.31
N VAL A 172 2.14 7.81 -10.28
CA VAL A 172 0.73 7.37 -10.26
C VAL A 172 0.55 6.01 -10.95
N ALA A 173 -0.54 5.32 -10.62
CA ALA A 173 -0.80 3.96 -11.09
C ALA A 173 -1.11 3.88 -12.60
N SER A 174 -1.80 4.87 -13.17
CA SER A 174 -2.24 4.83 -14.56
C SER A 174 -2.43 6.22 -15.16
N LYS A 175 -2.48 6.29 -16.50
CA LYS A 175 -2.82 7.53 -17.21
C LYS A 175 -4.21 8.06 -16.88
N GLN A 176 -5.17 7.16 -16.66
CA GLN A 176 -6.52 7.53 -16.23
C GLN A 176 -6.47 8.19 -14.85
N THR A 177 -5.87 7.55 -13.87
CA THR A 177 -5.68 8.10 -12.53
C THR A 177 -4.97 9.46 -12.56
N TYR A 178 -3.92 9.58 -13.38
CA TYR A 178 -3.19 10.84 -13.51
C TYR A 178 -4.09 11.97 -14.02
N ARG A 179 -4.91 11.71 -15.04
CA ARG A 179 -5.84 12.70 -15.63
C ARG A 179 -6.92 13.12 -14.62
N GLU A 180 -7.44 12.18 -13.84
CA GLU A 180 -8.44 12.46 -12.80
C GLU A 180 -7.84 13.34 -11.69
N LEU A 181 -6.66 13.00 -11.20
CA LEU A 181 -5.93 13.79 -10.21
C LEU A 181 -5.56 15.20 -10.71
N MET A 182 -5.23 15.34 -12.00
CA MET A 182 -5.02 16.66 -12.63
C MET A 182 -6.31 17.47 -12.66
N ARG A 183 -7.41 16.87 -13.13
CA ARG A 183 -8.72 17.53 -13.21
C ARG A 183 -9.17 18.05 -11.84
N ASP A 184 -8.94 17.25 -10.79
CA ASP A 184 -9.40 17.56 -9.44
C ASP A 184 -8.37 18.40 -8.63
N GLY A 185 -7.27 18.84 -9.28
CA GLY A 185 -6.28 19.79 -8.73
C GLY A 185 -5.22 19.17 -7.80
N TYR A 186 -5.23 17.86 -7.58
CA TYR A 186 -4.27 17.22 -6.66
C TYR A 186 -2.84 17.24 -7.19
N VAL A 187 -2.65 17.13 -8.51
CA VAL A 187 -1.33 17.23 -9.13
C VAL A 187 -0.74 18.62 -8.92
N ASP A 188 -1.54 19.68 -9.05
CA ASP A 188 -1.10 21.05 -8.82
C ASP A 188 -0.65 21.26 -7.37
N ILE A 189 -1.41 20.75 -6.39
CA ILE A 189 -1.03 20.78 -4.97
C ILE A 189 0.35 20.14 -4.76
N LEU A 190 0.60 18.96 -5.34
CA LEU A 190 1.89 18.27 -5.22
C LEU A 190 3.03 19.05 -5.86
N LEU A 191 2.80 19.64 -7.05
CA LEU A 191 3.79 20.46 -7.74
C LEU A 191 4.12 21.74 -6.96
N GLN A 192 3.11 22.43 -6.43
CA GLN A 192 3.30 23.60 -5.57
C GLN A 192 4.08 23.28 -4.30
N ALA A 193 3.89 22.07 -3.76
CA ALA A 193 4.66 21.59 -2.61
C ALA A 193 6.12 21.23 -2.95
N GLY A 194 6.53 21.21 -4.23
CA GLY A 194 7.86 20.84 -4.66
C GLY A 194 8.04 19.33 -4.90
N VAL A 195 6.95 18.58 -5.00
CA VAL A 195 7.00 17.16 -5.37
C VAL A 195 7.20 17.01 -6.88
N ARG A 196 8.18 16.23 -7.30
CA ARG A 196 8.44 15.93 -8.72
C ARG A 196 7.55 14.77 -9.18
N MET A 197 6.68 15.02 -10.13
CA MET A 197 5.89 13.97 -10.77
C MET A 197 6.75 13.15 -11.73
N LEU A 198 6.66 11.84 -11.63
CA LEU A 198 7.40 10.88 -12.45
C LEU A 198 6.51 10.23 -13.51
N GLU A 199 7.14 9.54 -14.44
CA GLU A 199 6.46 8.68 -15.39
C GLU A 199 5.70 7.55 -14.68
N ILE A 200 4.66 7.03 -15.36
CA ILE A 200 3.85 5.91 -14.89
C ILE A 200 4.64 4.62 -15.08
N ALA A 201 5.47 4.31 -14.13
CA ALA A 201 6.35 3.15 -14.11
C ALA A 201 6.74 2.78 -12.67
N CYS A 202 7.49 1.68 -12.51
CA CYS A 202 8.06 1.32 -11.22
C CYS A 202 9.00 2.39 -10.64
N GLY A 203 9.71 3.10 -11.52
CA GLY A 203 10.55 4.24 -11.15
C GLY A 203 11.51 3.96 -9.99
N PRO A 204 11.53 4.82 -8.99
CA PRO A 204 12.42 4.68 -7.83
C PRO A 204 12.22 3.40 -7.01
N CYS A 205 11.07 2.72 -7.13
CA CYS A 205 10.85 1.42 -6.47
C CYS A 205 11.92 0.38 -6.86
N CYS A 206 12.44 0.47 -8.08
CA CYS A 206 13.51 -0.41 -8.60
C CYS A 206 14.73 0.37 -9.09
N ALA A 207 15.01 1.51 -8.47
CA ALA A 207 16.20 2.34 -8.74
C ALA A 207 16.22 3.07 -10.10
N ILE A 208 15.07 3.20 -10.77
CA ILE A 208 14.99 3.92 -12.05
C ILE A 208 14.63 5.38 -11.79
N GLY A 209 15.41 6.30 -12.33
CA GLY A 209 15.17 7.74 -12.31
C GLY A 209 15.47 8.46 -10.99
N GLN A 210 15.58 7.74 -9.87
CA GLN A 210 15.97 8.31 -8.58
C GLN A 210 16.54 7.22 -7.65
N THR A 211 17.82 7.31 -7.36
CA THR A 211 18.52 6.43 -6.42
C THR A 211 18.91 7.25 -5.18
N PRO A 212 18.79 6.72 -3.95
CA PRO A 212 19.27 7.41 -2.77
C PRO A 212 20.79 7.55 -2.78
N ALA A 213 21.29 8.59 -2.14
CA ALA A 213 22.72 8.80 -1.95
C ALA A 213 23.34 7.68 -1.08
N THR A 214 24.65 7.56 -1.12
CA THR A 214 25.41 6.66 -0.23
C THR A 214 25.08 6.98 1.22
N ASN A 215 24.72 5.95 2.00
CA ASN A 215 24.26 6.07 3.39
C ASN A 215 23.03 6.98 3.58
N GLY A 216 22.29 7.27 2.49
CA GLY A 216 21.10 8.11 2.54
C GLY A 216 19.88 7.35 3.08
N VAL A 217 18.99 8.06 3.76
CA VAL A 217 17.71 7.51 4.23
C VAL A 217 16.61 7.87 3.25
N ALA A 218 15.93 6.84 2.73
CA ALA A 218 14.78 6.98 1.85
C ALA A 218 13.50 6.45 2.52
N VAL A 219 12.42 7.25 2.48
CA VAL A 219 11.08 6.82 2.89
C VAL A 219 10.22 6.58 1.65
N ARG A 220 9.52 5.47 1.61
CA ARG A 220 8.81 5.04 0.40
C ARG A 220 7.47 4.41 0.73
N THR A 221 6.48 4.66 -0.10
CA THR A 221 5.21 3.92 -0.04
C THR A 221 5.23 2.64 -0.88
N SER A 222 6.35 2.32 -1.55
CA SER A 222 6.52 1.07 -2.29
C SER A 222 6.56 -0.16 -1.36
N ASN A 223 6.36 -1.33 -1.95
CA ASN A 223 6.21 -2.60 -1.21
C ASN A 223 7.52 -3.27 -0.79
N ARG A 224 8.65 -2.96 -1.45
CA ARG A 224 9.92 -3.68 -1.28
C ARG A 224 11.02 -2.79 -0.74
N ASN A 225 11.72 -3.29 0.29
CA ASN A 225 12.85 -2.62 0.93
C ASN A 225 14.07 -3.53 1.12
N PHE A 226 14.24 -4.54 0.27
CA PHE A 226 15.44 -5.38 0.29
C PHE A 226 16.70 -4.53 0.13
N LYS A 227 17.81 -5.00 0.72
CA LYS A 227 19.11 -4.37 0.60
C LYS A 227 19.48 -4.14 -0.88
N GLY A 228 19.75 -2.91 -1.24
CA GLY A 228 20.06 -2.51 -2.61
C GLY A 228 18.87 -2.36 -3.54
N ARG A 229 17.62 -2.62 -3.11
CA ARG A 229 16.42 -2.47 -3.94
C ARG A 229 16.27 -1.08 -4.53
N ALA A 230 16.68 -0.07 -3.80
CA ALA A 230 16.66 1.32 -4.23
C ALA A 230 17.84 1.72 -5.14
N GLY A 231 18.73 0.79 -5.48
CA GLY A 231 19.91 1.02 -6.30
C GLY A 231 21.18 1.32 -5.51
N ASN A 232 21.08 1.51 -4.21
CA ASN A 232 22.23 1.71 -3.33
C ASN A 232 22.15 0.77 -2.12
N PRO A 233 23.09 -0.18 -1.97
CA PRO A 233 23.07 -1.15 -0.87
C PRO A 233 23.41 -0.58 0.50
N THR A 234 23.82 0.68 0.58
CA THR A 234 24.13 1.38 1.84
C THR A 234 23.02 2.35 2.28
N ALA A 235 21.95 2.46 1.48
CA ALA A 235 20.82 3.34 1.78
C ALA A 235 19.64 2.54 2.35
#